data_4b0ae91663b3e69414a41d14b543ae36
#
_entry.id   4b0ae91663b3e69414a41d14b543ae36
#
_cell.length_a   1.000
_cell.length_b   1.000
_cell.length_c   1.000
_cell.angle_alpha   90.00
_cell.angle_beta   90.00
_cell.angle_gamma   90.00
#
_symmetry.space_group_name_H-M   'P 1'
#
loop_
_entity.id
_entity.type
_entity.pdbx_description
1 polymer ?
#
loop_
_entity_poly.entity_id
_entity_poly.type
_entity_poly.pdbx_seq_one_letter_code
_entity_poly.pdbx_strand_id
1 'polypeptide(L)'
;MLTTLAKGKRQTSRIIAIALLAALWLGQMLGQAATHTIQRGETLGVIAKKYGLSASALAAHNGIANPNKVKIGRNLIIPAKTETLTYTIQKGDTLSTIANKYKTTTAAIAKANGIKDPNTIKPGQKLKITKGTTDKPTKAKPAAIASSTLREINRPRIRRSRWKHIVVHHSADSNNSIRGMEHYHRRDRRMENGLAYHFVIGNGVNTTDGKIYVCDRWKRQIQGGHIGSAALNEIAIGICLVGNFEKTLPTTKQKSSLKALVSRLRSRTGIPYNGIYTHRQFHNHKELKSTICPGRRFNLRSILST
;
A
#
# COMPACT_ATOMS: atom_id res chain seq x y z
N MET A 1 48.69 -43.26 -32.28
CA MET A 1 48.27 -42.92 -30.91
C MET A 1 47.73 -41.45 -30.78
N LEU A 2 47.31 -40.84 -31.88
CA LEU A 2 46.86 -39.40 -31.91
C LEU A 2 45.35 -39.23 -32.21
N THR A 3 44.57 -40.29 -32.44
CA THR A 3 43.17 -40.20 -32.82
C THR A 3 42.18 -40.34 -31.66
N THR A 4 42.62 -40.79 -30.47
CA THR A 4 41.76 -41.05 -29.32
C THR A 4 41.57 -39.81 -28.41
N LEU A 5 42.47 -38.84 -28.46
CA LEU A 5 42.39 -37.62 -27.64
C LEU A 5 41.40 -36.55 -28.17
N ALA A 6 41.11 -36.58 -29.47
CA ALA A 6 40.19 -35.60 -30.08
C ALA A 6 38.70 -35.90 -29.84
N LYS A 7 38.31 -37.18 -29.61
CA LYS A 7 36.92 -37.58 -29.33
C LYS A 7 36.48 -37.22 -27.88
N GLY A 8 37.38 -37.32 -26.91
CA GLY A 8 37.08 -36.97 -25.50
C GLY A 8 36.81 -35.49 -25.26
N LYS A 9 37.55 -34.61 -25.94
CA LYS A 9 37.35 -33.13 -25.79
C LYS A 9 36.05 -32.62 -26.39
N ARG A 10 35.54 -33.26 -27.45
CA ARG A 10 34.26 -32.85 -28.06
C ARG A 10 33.05 -33.32 -27.25
N GLN A 11 33.16 -34.43 -26.52
CA GLN A 11 32.06 -34.95 -25.70
C GLN A 11 31.93 -34.21 -24.37
N THR A 12 33.04 -33.83 -23.72
CA THR A 12 33.06 -32.99 -22.53
C THR A 12 32.56 -31.59 -22.80
N SER A 13 32.91 -30.99 -23.95
CA SER A 13 32.38 -29.66 -24.33
C SER A 13 30.87 -29.66 -24.59
N ARG A 14 30.31 -30.75 -25.14
CA ARG A 14 28.85 -30.87 -25.33
C ARG A 14 28.12 -31.08 -24.02
N ILE A 15 28.65 -31.86 -23.08
CA ILE A 15 28.05 -32.06 -21.76
C ILE A 15 28.10 -30.78 -20.94
N ILE A 16 29.19 -30.02 -20.99
CA ILE A 16 29.31 -28.73 -20.31
C ILE A 16 28.37 -27.68 -20.93
N ALA A 17 28.21 -27.64 -22.26
CA ALA A 17 27.28 -26.75 -22.94
C ALA A 17 25.82 -27.07 -22.61
N ILE A 18 25.45 -28.36 -22.51
CA ILE A 18 24.08 -28.79 -22.13
C ILE A 18 23.85 -28.51 -20.65
N ALA A 19 24.81 -28.70 -19.76
CA ALA A 19 24.72 -28.38 -18.35
C ALA A 19 24.63 -26.85 -18.10
N LEU A 20 25.36 -26.04 -18.86
CA LEU A 20 25.26 -24.58 -18.81
C LEU A 20 23.93 -24.06 -19.36
N LEU A 21 23.39 -24.67 -20.43
CA LEU A 21 22.05 -24.32 -20.94
C LEU A 21 20.95 -24.76 -19.97
N ALA A 22 21.07 -25.93 -19.31
CA ALA A 22 20.16 -26.38 -18.28
C ALA A 22 20.25 -25.52 -17.01
N ALA A 23 21.42 -25.08 -16.60
CA ALA A 23 21.62 -24.16 -15.46
C ALA A 23 21.09 -22.74 -15.77
N LEU A 24 21.23 -22.25 -17.01
CA LEU A 24 20.59 -21.02 -17.46
C LEU A 24 19.06 -21.15 -17.51
N TRP A 25 18.53 -22.35 -17.83
CA TRP A 25 17.08 -22.59 -17.83
C TRP A 25 16.52 -22.75 -16.41
N LEU A 26 17.23 -23.37 -15.47
CA LEU A 26 16.84 -23.46 -14.06
C LEU A 26 16.96 -22.10 -13.32
N GLY A 27 17.91 -21.25 -13.69
CA GLY A 27 18.09 -19.91 -13.11
C GLY A 27 16.98 -18.94 -13.48
N GLN A 28 16.22 -19.17 -14.55
CA GLN A 28 15.11 -18.33 -14.98
C GLN A 28 13.76 -18.69 -14.32
N MET A 29 13.69 -19.77 -13.55
CA MET A 29 12.46 -20.19 -12.85
C MET A 29 12.23 -19.52 -11.49
N LEU A 30 13.13 -18.65 -11.04
CA LEU A 30 12.99 -17.94 -9.77
C LEU A 30 12.55 -16.48 -10.03
N GLY A 31 11.25 -16.28 -10.27
CA GLY A 31 10.61 -14.99 -9.96
C GLY A 31 10.35 -14.01 -11.10
N GLN A 32 10.49 -14.37 -12.38
CA GLN A 32 9.98 -13.51 -13.46
C GLN A 32 8.55 -13.93 -13.84
N ALA A 33 7.63 -12.95 -13.85
CA ALA A 33 6.29 -13.16 -14.40
C ALA A 33 6.44 -13.60 -15.88
N ALA A 34 5.81 -14.73 -16.25
CA ALA A 34 5.80 -15.17 -17.64
C ALA A 34 5.16 -14.06 -18.50
N THR A 35 5.78 -13.77 -19.64
CA THR A 35 5.23 -12.80 -20.61
C THR A 35 4.81 -13.51 -21.88
N HIS A 36 3.76 -13.01 -22.52
CA HIS A 36 3.29 -13.47 -23.81
C HIS A 36 3.15 -12.29 -24.77
N THR A 37 3.83 -12.32 -25.89
CA THR A 37 3.68 -11.29 -26.95
C THR A 37 2.55 -11.71 -27.89
N ILE A 38 1.52 -10.89 -28.02
CA ILE A 38 0.34 -11.17 -28.85
C ILE A 38 0.76 -11.33 -30.31
N GLN A 39 0.46 -12.49 -30.91
CA GLN A 39 0.72 -12.80 -32.30
C GLN A 39 -0.51 -12.49 -33.19
N ARG A 40 -0.29 -12.43 -34.50
CA ARG A 40 -1.37 -12.24 -35.47
C ARG A 40 -2.38 -13.39 -35.37
N GLY A 41 -3.66 -13.03 -35.22
CA GLY A 41 -4.76 -14.00 -35.08
C GLY A 41 -5.05 -14.45 -33.63
N GLU A 42 -4.22 -14.09 -32.64
CA GLU A 42 -4.52 -14.41 -31.26
C GLU A 42 -5.53 -13.43 -30.64
N THR A 43 -6.47 -13.98 -29.90
CA THR A 43 -7.40 -13.20 -29.06
C THR A 43 -7.02 -13.37 -27.57
N LEU A 44 -7.44 -12.42 -26.75
CA LEU A 44 -7.19 -12.52 -25.31
C LEU A 44 -7.79 -13.80 -24.69
N GLY A 45 -8.90 -14.29 -25.26
CA GLY A 45 -9.53 -15.55 -24.84
C GLY A 45 -8.69 -16.77 -25.14
N VAL A 46 -8.10 -16.85 -26.33
CA VAL A 46 -7.22 -17.95 -26.75
C VAL A 46 -5.95 -17.96 -25.90
N ILE A 47 -5.34 -16.78 -25.70
CA ILE A 47 -4.14 -16.63 -24.88
C ILE A 47 -4.46 -17.02 -23.41
N ALA A 48 -5.56 -16.52 -22.85
CA ALA A 48 -5.95 -16.87 -21.48
C ALA A 48 -6.15 -18.38 -21.31
N LYS A 49 -6.85 -19.03 -22.24
CA LYS A 49 -7.05 -20.51 -22.23
C LYS A 49 -5.73 -21.27 -22.27
N LYS A 50 -4.75 -20.82 -23.08
CA LYS A 50 -3.40 -21.41 -23.16
C LYS A 50 -2.69 -21.47 -21.80
N TYR A 51 -2.93 -20.46 -20.95
CA TYR A 51 -2.32 -20.34 -19.61
C TYR A 51 -3.26 -20.76 -18.48
N GLY A 52 -4.42 -21.34 -18.78
CA GLY A 52 -5.39 -21.80 -17.77
C GLY A 52 -6.06 -20.66 -17.00
N LEU A 53 -6.23 -19.52 -17.64
CA LEU A 53 -6.82 -18.29 -17.10
C LEU A 53 -8.16 -17.97 -17.78
N SER A 54 -8.97 -17.13 -17.15
CA SER A 54 -10.08 -16.47 -17.85
C SER A 54 -9.60 -15.23 -18.62
N ALA A 55 -10.26 -14.89 -19.74
CA ALA A 55 -9.95 -13.67 -20.49
C ALA A 55 -10.09 -12.41 -19.64
N SER A 56 -11.10 -12.37 -18.73
CA SER A 56 -11.31 -11.28 -17.80
C SER A 56 -10.18 -11.13 -16.78
N ALA A 57 -9.66 -12.26 -16.25
CA ALA A 57 -8.51 -12.23 -15.33
C ALA A 57 -7.24 -11.73 -16.02
N LEU A 58 -6.97 -12.20 -17.24
CA LEU A 58 -5.83 -11.75 -18.03
C LEU A 58 -5.95 -10.28 -18.43
N ALA A 59 -7.16 -9.82 -18.81
CA ALA A 59 -7.45 -8.42 -19.11
C ALA A 59 -7.22 -7.51 -17.90
N ALA A 60 -7.80 -7.86 -16.75
CA ALA A 60 -7.68 -7.10 -15.52
C ALA A 60 -6.22 -6.96 -15.06
N HIS A 61 -5.46 -8.08 -15.14
CA HIS A 61 -4.04 -8.09 -14.75
C HIS A 61 -3.17 -7.18 -15.64
N ASN A 62 -3.54 -7.04 -16.90
CA ASN A 62 -2.83 -6.24 -17.90
C ASN A 62 -3.42 -4.84 -18.15
N GLY A 63 -4.40 -4.40 -17.36
CA GLY A 63 -5.04 -3.10 -17.53
C GLY A 63 -5.75 -2.93 -18.89
N ILE A 64 -6.34 -4.02 -19.43
CA ILE A 64 -7.02 -4.02 -20.73
C ILE A 64 -8.50 -3.75 -20.49
N ALA A 65 -8.97 -2.56 -20.86
CA ALA A 65 -10.36 -2.15 -20.71
C ALA A 65 -11.31 -2.88 -21.68
N ASN A 66 -10.84 -3.17 -22.91
CA ASN A 66 -11.62 -3.89 -23.92
C ASN A 66 -10.85 -5.13 -24.40
N PRO A 67 -11.26 -6.36 -23.97
CA PRO A 67 -10.61 -7.61 -24.35
C PRO A 67 -10.60 -7.91 -25.86
N ASN A 68 -11.52 -7.30 -26.61
CA ASN A 68 -11.65 -7.50 -28.06
C ASN A 68 -10.76 -6.54 -28.88
N LYS A 69 -10.10 -5.56 -28.22
CA LYS A 69 -9.23 -4.57 -28.88
C LYS A 69 -7.79 -4.69 -28.36
N VAL A 70 -7.17 -5.84 -28.55
CA VAL A 70 -5.75 -6.06 -28.21
C VAL A 70 -4.88 -5.91 -29.46
N LYS A 71 -3.74 -5.23 -29.32
CA LYS A 71 -2.82 -4.96 -30.43
C LYS A 71 -1.79 -6.08 -30.56
N ILE A 72 -1.54 -6.54 -31.78
CA ILE A 72 -0.43 -7.43 -32.12
C ILE A 72 0.88 -6.82 -31.65
N GLY A 73 1.81 -7.64 -31.14
CA GLY A 73 3.10 -7.17 -30.61
C GLY A 73 3.04 -6.65 -29.17
N ARG A 74 1.85 -6.51 -28.57
CA ARG A 74 1.74 -6.12 -27.16
C ARG A 74 2.18 -7.29 -26.26
N ASN A 75 3.05 -6.99 -25.30
CA ASN A 75 3.44 -7.95 -24.26
C ASN A 75 2.37 -8.00 -23.17
N LEU A 76 1.89 -9.18 -22.88
CA LEU A 76 1.01 -9.49 -21.75
C LEU A 76 1.82 -10.09 -20.61
N ILE A 77 1.60 -9.63 -19.40
CA ILE A 77 2.08 -10.30 -18.18
C ILE A 77 1.10 -11.43 -17.88
N ILE A 78 1.59 -12.66 -17.83
CA ILE A 78 0.79 -13.84 -17.52
C ILE A 78 0.83 -14.05 -16.00
N PRO A 79 -0.30 -13.87 -15.29
CA PRO A 79 -0.34 -14.15 -13.86
C PRO A 79 -0.05 -15.65 -13.60
N ALA A 80 0.69 -15.95 -12.56
CA ALA A 80 0.95 -17.32 -12.14
C ALA A 80 -0.37 -18.04 -11.88
N LYS A 81 -0.45 -19.34 -12.27
CA LYS A 81 -1.63 -20.17 -12.00
C LYS A 81 -1.88 -20.25 -10.51
N THR A 82 -3.02 -19.74 -10.06
CA THR A 82 -3.37 -19.71 -8.65
C THR A 82 -4.13 -20.99 -8.27
N GLU A 83 -3.58 -21.74 -7.31
CA GLU A 83 -4.31 -22.87 -6.71
C GLU A 83 -5.34 -22.33 -5.73
N THR A 84 -6.61 -22.67 -5.94
CA THR A 84 -7.69 -22.36 -5.00
C THR A 84 -7.98 -23.60 -4.14
N LEU A 85 -7.94 -23.40 -2.82
CA LEU A 85 -8.30 -24.44 -1.86
C LEU A 85 -9.46 -23.94 -0.97
N THR A 86 -10.18 -24.89 -0.34
CA THR A 86 -11.19 -24.59 0.66
C THR A 86 -10.58 -24.77 2.05
N TYR A 87 -10.70 -23.77 2.90
CA TYR A 87 -10.26 -23.80 4.29
C TYR A 87 -11.45 -23.63 5.24
N THR A 88 -11.56 -24.48 6.26
CA THR A 88 -12.56 -24.32 7.31
C THR A 88 -11.96 -23.56 8.49
N ILE A 89 -12.57 -22.42 8.84
CA ILE A 89 -12.11 -21.54 9.91
C ILE A 89 -12.14 -22.29 11.25
N GLN A 90 -11.05 -22.22 11.99
CA GLN A 90 -10.90 -22.77 13.33
C GLN A 90 -11.13 -21.69 14.40
N LYS A 91 -11.42 -22.11 15.64
CA LYS A 91 -11.53 -21.20 16.79
C LYS A 91 -10.20 -20.42 16.96
N GLY A 92 -10.27 -19.09 17.03
CA GLY A 92 -9.11 -18.21 17.13
C GLY A 92 -8.49 -17.75 15.80
N ASP A 93 -8.99 -18.25 14.67
CA ASP A 93 -8.55 -17.76 13.36
C ASP A 93 -9.00 -16.33 13.10
N THR A 94 -8.13 -15.59 12.41
CA THR A 94 -8.45 -14.31 11.78
C THR A 94 -8.12 -14.39 10.30
N LEU A 95 -8.73 -13.56 9.46
CA LEU A 95 -8.33 -13.50 8.03
C LEU A 95 -6.85 -13.21 7.87
N SER A 96 -6.23 -12.52 8.82
CA SER A 96 -4.80 -12.20 8.79
C SER A 96 -3.93 -13.44 9.06
N THR A 97 -4.28 -14.26 10.07
CA THR A 97 -3.55 -15.51 10.35
C THR A 97 -3.70 -16.51 9.23
N ILE A 98 -4.92 -16.63 8.67
CA ILE A 98 -5.19 -17.49 7.51
C ILE A 98 -4.43 -17.00 6.26
N ALA A 99 -4.44 -15.70 5.97
CA ALA A 99 -3.71 -15.11 4.85
C ALA A 99 -2.20 -15.39 4.93
N ASN A 100 -1.61 -15.24 6.10
CA ASN A 100 -0.19 -15.54 6.35
C ASN A 100 0.11 -17.04 6.14
N LYS A 101 -0.74 -17.94 6.68
CA LYS A 101 -0.61 -19.40 6.54
C LYS A 101 -0.59 -19.84 5.07
N TYR A 102 -1.44 -19.23 4.24
CA TYR A 102 -1.59 -19.60 2.83
C TYR A 102 -0.83 -18.68 1.86
N LYS A 103 0.03 -17.81 2.37
CA LYS A 103 0.84 -16.86 1.59
C LYS A 103 -0.03 -16.04 0.62
N THR A 104 -1.14 -15.51 1.09
CA THR A 104 -2.08 -14.65 0.37
C THR A 104 -2.37 -13.38 1.16
N THR A 105 -3.35 -12.58 0.76
CA THR A 105 -3.74 -11.35 1.47
C THR A 105 -5.15 -11.46 2.05
N THR A 106 -5.41 -10.77 3.16
CA THR A 106 -6.76 -10.67 3.74
C THR A 106 -7.77 -10.12 2.73
N ALA A 107 -7.34 -9.16 1.90
CA ALA A 107 -8.18 -8.59 0.84
C ALA A 107 -8.52 -9.62 -0.25
N ALA A 108 -7.57 -10.48 -0.64
CA ALA A 108 -7.80 -11.54 -1.61
C ALA A 108 -8.80 -12.59 -1.08
N ILE A 109 -8.64 -13.01 0.20
CA ILE A 109 -9.58 -13.93 0.84
C ILE A 109 -10.97 -13.29 0.94
N ALA A 110 -11.06 -12.05 1.43
CA ALA A 110 -12.34 -11.35 1.58
C ALA A 110 -13.07 -11.23 0.23
N LYS A 111 -12.36 -10.80 -0.82
CA LYS A 111 -12.90 -10.68 -2.18
C LYS A 111 -13.39 -12.03 -2.74
N ALA A 112 -12.60 -13.10 -2.58
CA ALA A 112 -12.94 -14.44 -3.09
C ALA A 112 -14.18 -15.04 -2.41
N ASN A 113 -14.53 -14.53 -1.21
CA ASN A 113 -15.63 -15.05 -0.37
C ASN A 113 -16.77 -14.03 -0.15
N GLY A 114 -16.75 -12.88 -0.81
CA GLY A 114 -17.78 -11.85 -0.63
C GLY A 114 -17.82 -11.24 0.78
N ILE A 115 -16.73 -11.32 1.56
CA ILE A 115 -16.66 -10.83 2.93
C ILE A 115 -16.48 -9.32 2.92
N LYS A 116 -17.51 -8.60 3.36
CA LYS A 116 -17.50 -7.13 3.45
C LYS A 116 -16.72 -6.64 4.68
N ASP A 117 -16.88 -7.32 5.81
CA ASP A 117 -16.15 -7.01 7.05
C ASP A 117 -15.25 -8.21 7.46
N PRO A 118 -13.92 -8.05 7.41
CA PRO A 118 -12.96 -9.09 7.80
C PRO A 118 -13.11 -9.61 9.24
N ASN A 119 -13.81 -8.88 10.11
CA ASN A 119 -13.99 -9.24 11.51
C ASN A 119 -15.24 -10.12 11.76
N THR A 120 -16.03 -10.42 10.72
CA THR A 120 -17.29 -11.17 10.85
C THR A 120 -17.16 -12.66 10.51
N ILE A 121 -15.93 -13.17 10.35
CA ILE A 121 -15.70 -14.60 10.11
C ILE A 121 -16.01 -15.43 11.35
N LYS A 122 -16.56 -16.64 11.16
CA LYS A 122 -16.96 -17.53 12.26
C LYS A 122 -16.26 -18.88 12.15
N PRO A 123 -15.91 -19.53 13.27
CA PRO A 123 -15.47 -20.93 13.28
C PRO A 123 -16.48 -21.81 12.53
N GLY A 124 -15.96 -22.79 11.75
CA GLY A 124 -16.78 -23.66 10.89
C GLY A 124 -17.11 -23.10 9.51
N GLN A 125 -16.96 -21.80 9.28
CA GLN A 125 -17.17 -21.18 7.97
C GLN A 125 -16.10 -21.65 6.97
N LYS A 126 -16.53 -22.04 5.75
CA LYS A 126 -15.62 -22.45 4.66
C LYS A 126 -15.19 -21.23 3.84
N LEU A 127 -13.90 -21.06 3.65
CA LEU A 127 -13.28 -20.00 2.85
C LEU A 127 -12.64 -20.58 1.60
N LYS A 128 -12.90 -19.98 0.44
CA LYS A 128 -12.09 -20.16 -0.77
C LYS A 128 -10.81 -19.34 -0.62
N ILE A 129 -9.67 -20.01 -0.62
CA ILE A 129 -8.35 -19.40 -0.51
C ILE A 129 -7.56 -19.65 -1.77
N THR A 130 -7.15 -18.60 -2.44
CA THR A 130 -6.27 -18.69 -3.59
C THR A 130 -4.82 -18.65 -3.09
N LYS A 131 -4.13 -19.79 -3.19
CA LYS A 131 -2.69 -19.92 -2.86
C LYS A 131 -1.86 -19.13 -3.86
N GLY A 132 -0.81 -18.48 -3.39
CA GLY A 132 0.24 -17.95 -4.27
C GLY A 132 -0.09 -16.63 -4.99
N THR A 133 -1.16 -15.92 -4.64
CA THR A 133 -1.19 -14.48 -4.86
C THR A 133 -0.41 -13.76 -3.75
N THR A 134 0.80 -14.23 -3.50
CA THR A 134 1.82 -13.36 -3.00
C THR A 134 2.25 -12.54 -4.22
N ASP A 135 1.57 -11.48 -4.46
CA ASP A 135 2.29 -10.23 -4.32
C ASP A 135 2.93 -10.28 -2.91
N LYS A 136 4.06 -11.05 -2.80
CA LYS A 136 5.09 -10.78 -1.79
C LYS A 136 5.11 -9.28 -1.78
N PRO A 137 4.91 -8.59 -0.63
CA PRO A 137 5.23 -7.19 -0.62
C PRO A 137 6.70 -7.17 -1.08
N THR A 138 6.90 -7.07 -2.39
CA THR A 138 8.10 -6.50 -2.94
C THR A 138 8.21 -5.28 -2.08
N LYS A 139 9.34 -5.10 -1.35
CA LYS A 139 9.61 -3.88 -0.57
C LYS A 139 8.94 -2.77 -1.36
N ALA A 140 7.67 -2.50 -1.01
CA ALA A 140 6.83 -1.68 -1.87
C ALA A 140 7.56 -0.37 -1.84
N LYS A 141 8.16 -0.03 -2.98
CA LYS A 141 8.68 1.32 -3.21
C LYS A 141 7.56 2.19 -2.66
N PRO A 142 7.79 2.99 -1.60
CA PRO A 142 6.73 3.65 -0.85
C PRO A 142 5.74 4.21 -1.84
N ALA A 143 4.45 3.91 -1.70
CA ALA A 143 3.45 4.22 -2.74
C ALA A 143 3.74 5.63 -3.25
N ALA A 144 4.10 5.73 -4.52
CA ALA A 144 4.61 6.99 -5.05
C ALA A 144 3.49 8.02 -4.89
N ILE A 145 3.73 9.08 -4.14
CA ILE A 145 2.76 10.17 -4.00
C ILE A 145 2.42 10.64 -5.41
N ALA A 146 1.14 10.71 -5.75
CA ALA A 146 0.69 11.15 -7.07
C ALA A 146 1.38 12.46 -7.48
N SER A 147 1.82 12.58 -8.71
CA SER A 147 2.63 13.71 -9.19
C SER A 147 1.97 15.07 -8.94
N SER A 148 0.64 15.17 -9.03
CA SER A 148 -0.12 16.39 -8.70
C SER A 148 0.00 16.73 -7.21
N THR A 149 -0.23 15.76 -6.32
CA THR A 149 -0.09 15.91 -4.87
C THR A 149 1.36 16.23 -4.48
N LEU A 150 2.34 15.59 -5.13
CA LEU A 150 3.74 15.89 -4.87
C LEU A 150 4.11 17.33 -5.25
N ARG A 151 3.56 17.86 -6.35
CA ARG A 151 3.70 19.29 -6.71
C ARG A 151 3.10 20.20 -5.63
N GLU A 152 1.91 19.89 -5.12
CA GLU A 152 1.30 20.67 -4.04
C GLU A 152 2.12 20.62 -2.74
N ILE A 153 2.65 19.47 -2.36
CA ILE A 153 3.53 19.33 -1.19
C ILE A 153 4.81 20.16 -1.38
N ASN A 154 5.33 20.21 -2.60
CA ASN A 154 6.60 20.87 -2.90
C ASN A 154 6.51 22.37 -3.13
N ARG A 155 5.34 22.87 -3.50
CA ARG A 155 5.11 24.27 -3.89
C ARG A 155 5.48 25.31 -2.82
N PRO A 156 5.11 25.13 -1.54
CA PRO A 156 5.41 26.16 -0.55
C PRO A 156 6.91 26.29 -0.26
N ARG A 157 7.39 27.51 -0.14
CA ARG A 157 8.74 27.81 0.38
C ARG A 157 8.75 27.59 1.88
N ILE A 158 9.57 26.69 2.37
CA ILE A 158 9.66 26.37 3.79
C ILE A 158 10.77 27.20 4.43
N ARG A 159 10.46 27.91 5.51
CA ARG A 159 11.48 28.58 6.34
C ARG A 159 12.31 27.50 7.05
N ARG A 160 13.64 27.63 7.00
CA ARG A 160 14.57 26.72 7.69
C ARG A 160 14.24 26.66 9.18
N SER A 161 14.22 25.46 9.77
CA SER A 161 13.94 25.21 11.19
C SER A 161 12.54 25.60 11.71
N ARG A 162 11.58 25.99 10.83
CA ARG A 162 10.22 26.27 11.26
C ARG A 162 9.54 25.04 11.84
N TRP A 163 9.53 23.96 11.08
CA TRP A 163 8.86 22.72 11.47
C TRP A 163 9.80 21.81 12.23
N LYS A 164 9.46 21.48 13.48
CA LYS A 164 10.25 20.64 14.38
C LYS A 164 9.62 19.25 14.59
N HIS A 165 8.31 19.13 14.40
CA HIS A 165 7.57 17.92 14.68
C HIS A 165 6.59 17.56 13.58
N ILE A 166 6.30 16.25 13.45
CA ILE A 166 5.16 15.71 12.72
C ILE A 166 4.28 14.99 13.72
N VAL A 167 3.00 15.35 13.79
CA VAL A 167 2.04 14.76 14.72
C VAL A 167 0.91 14.10 13.94
N VAL A 168 0.71 12.80 14.19
CA VAL A 168 -0.26 11.97 13.47
C VAL A 168 -1.51 11.78 14.31
N HIS A 169 -2.66 12.02 13.69
CA HIS A 169 -4.00 11.98 14.26
C HIS A 169 -4.91 11.01 13.52
N HIS A 170 -6.07 10.71 14.09
CA HIS A 170 -7.22 10.20 13.39
C HIS A 170 -8.39 11.19 13.46
N SER A 171 -9.38 11.02 12.57
CA SER A 171 -10.60 11.85 12.61
C SER A 171 -11.62 11.39 13.65
N ALA A 172 -11.38 10.26 14.33
CA ALA A 172 -12.27 9.58 15.26
C ALA A 172 -13.60 9.10 14.65
N ASP A 173 -13.84 9.37 13.36
CA ASP A 173 -14.99 8.91 12.60
C ASP A 173 -14.56 8.44 11.21
N SER A 174 -15.06 7.26 10.80
CA SER A 174 -14.74 6.65 9.51
C SER A 174 -15.52 7.25 8.33
N ASN A 175 -16.60 7.97 8.60
CA ASN A 175 -17.49 8.57 7.60
C ASN A 175 -17.13 10.01 7.25
N ASN A 176 -16.07 10.55 7.82
CA ASN A 176 -15.65 11.92 7.57
C ASN A 176 -15.24 12.16 6.10
N SER A 177 -15.72 13.23 5.53
CA SER A 177 -15.23 13.82 4.27
C SER A 177 -14.35 15.02 4.57
N ILE A 178 -13.54 15.45 3.59
CA ILE A 178 -12.72 16.67 3.73
C ILE A 178 -13.60 17.89 4.02
N ARG A 179 -14.71 18.01 3.28
CA ARG A 179 -15.66 19.11 3.45
C ARG A 179 -16.36 19.06 4.81
N GLY A 180 -16.73 17.86 5.29
CA GLY A 180 -17.35 17.68 6.62
C GLY A 180 -16.39 18.09 7.74
N MET A 181 -15.14 17.65 7.67
CA MET A 181 -14.11 18.05 8.63
C MET A 181 -13.82 19.55 8.60
N GLU A 182 -13.77 20.16 7.41
CA GLU A 182 -13.62 21.61 7.24
C GLU A 182 -14.78 22.37 7.90
N HIS A 183 -16.03 21.92 7.64
CA HIS A 183 -17.24 22.49 8.23
C HIS A 183 -17.18 22.43 9.76
N TYR A 184 -16.90 21.25 10.32
CA TYR A 184 -16.78 21.04 11.77
C TYR A 184 -15.74 21.99 12.39
N HIS A 185 -14.55 22.10 11.80
CA HIS A 185 -13.52 22.97 12.35
C HIS A 185 -13.88 24.45 12.26
N ARG A 186 -14.53 24.89 11.19
CA ARG A 186 -14.97 26.29 11.05
C ARG A 186 -16.14 26.65 11.95
N ARG A 187 -17.17 25.82 11.97
CA ARG A 187 -18.45 26.13 12.63
C ARG A 187 -18.43 25.76 14.10
N ASP A 188 -18.15 24.48 14.39
CA ASP A 188 -18.25 23.96 15.76
C ASP A 188 -17.02 24.30 16.60
N ARG A 189 -15.83 24.27 15.97
CA ARG A 189 -14.57 24.62 16.65
C ARG A 189 -14.16 26.07 16.48
N ARG A 190 -14.90 26.86 15.71
CA ARG A 190 -14.69 28.30 15.44
C ARG A 190 -13.25 28.64 14.99
N MET A 191 -12.67 27.76 14.18
CA MET A 191 -11.31 27.94 13.67
C MET A 191 -11.32 28.81 12.41
N GLU A 192 -10.79 30.02 12.46
CA GLU A 192 -10.70 30.97 11.34
C GLU A 192 -10.02 30.35 10.10
N ASN A 193 -8.93 29.62 10.31
CA ASN A 193 -8.16 29.00 9.24
C ASN A 193 -8.68 27.61 8.83
N GLY A 194 -9.94 27.27 9.18
CA GLY A 194 -10.62 26.05 8.77
C GLY A 194 -9.97 24.76 9.28
N LEU A 195 -9.81 23.79 8.40
CA LEU A 195 -9.33 22.45 8.75
C LEU A 195 -8.04 22.48 9.59
N ALA A 196 -8.07 21.83 10.76
CA ALA A 196 -7.00 21.91 11.77
C ALA A 196 -5.64 21.35 11.30
N TYR A 197 -5.65 20.48 10.28
CA TYR A 197 -4.49 19.71 9.84
C TYR A 197 -3.81 20.29 8.60
N HIS A 198 -2.55 19.96 8.41
CA HIS A 198 -1.78 20.28 7.20
C HIS A 198 -2.03 19.29 6.07
N PHE A 199 -2.32 18.03 6.45
CA PHE A 199 -2.60 16.94 5.53
C PHE A 199 -3.71 16.04 6.07
N VAL A 200 -4.50 15.46 5.16
CA VAL A 200 -5.46 14.41 5.48
C VAL A 200 -5.21 13.22 4.55
N ILE A 201 -5.35 12.00 5.07
CA ILE A 201 -5.23 10.75 4.29
C ILE A 201 -6.56 10.01 4.33
N GLY A 202 -7.19 9.83 3.17
CA GLY A 202 -8.51 9.22 3.02
C GLY A 202 -8.52 7.71 3.26
N ASN A 203 -9.71 7.17 3.60
CA ASN A 203 -9.94 5.76 3.98
C ASN A 203 -10.80 4.96 2.99
N GLY A 204 -11.29 5.56 1.89
CA GLY A 204 -12.12 4.88 0.90
C GLY A 204 -13.65 4.96 1.13
N VAL A 205 -14.11 5.60 2.21
CA VAL A 205 -15.56 5.75 2.46
C VAL A 205 -16.08 7.03 1.80
N ASN A 206 -15.87 8.19 2.41
CA ASN A 206 -16.21 9.51 1.83
C ASN A 206 -14.97 10.28 1.36
N THR A 207 -13.85 9.60 1.28
CA THR A 207 -12.56 10.08 0.79
C THR A 207 -11.88 8.95 0.01
N THR A 208 -11.11 9.25 -1.02
CA THR A 208 -10.38 8.20 -1.77
C THR A 208 -9.34 7.52 -0.88
N ASP A 209 -9.35 6.18 -0.80
CA ASP A 209 -8.45 5.39 0.04
C ASP A 209 -6.97 5.65 -0.26
N GLY A 210 -6.24 6.07 0.75
CA GLY A 210 -4.81 6.41 0.66
C GLY A 210 -4.53 7.74 -0.04
N LYS A 211 -5.53 8.46 -0.57
CA LYS A 211 -5.30 9.78 -1.18
C LYS A 211 -4.84 10.77 -0.11
N ILE A 212 -3.74 11.47 -0.39
CA ILE A 212 -3.22 12.55 0.44
C ILE A 212 -3.87 13.85 -0.05
N TYR A 213 -4.57 14.52 0.83
CA TYR A 213 -5.15 15.85 0.64
C TYR A 213 -4.23 16.87 1.28
N VAL A 214 -3.72 17.82 0.47
CA VAL A 214 -2.87 18.92 0.94
C VAL A 214 -3.76 20.07 1.35
N CYS A 215 -3.82 20.37 2.63
CA CYS A 215 -4.72 21.36 3.19
C CYS A 215 -4.10 22.78 3.15
N ASP A 216 -4.95 23.80 3.31
CA ASP A 216 -4.54 25.18 3.17
C ASP A 216 -3.47 25.60 4.19
N ARG A 217 -3.47 25.01 5.37
CA ARG A 217 -2.42 25.27 6.37
C ARG A 217 -1.02 24.94 5.83
N TRP A 218 -0.86 23.85 5.07
CA TRP A 218 0.39 23.54 4.40
C TRP A 218 0.66 24.47 3.24
N LYS A 219 -0.32 24.73 2.38
CA LYS A 219 -0.17 25.59 1.19
C LYS A 219 0.26 27.00 1.57
N ARG A 220 -0.32 27.54 2.65
CA ARG A 220 -0.05 28.88 3.17
C ARG A 220 1.08 28.92 4.19
N GLN A 221 1.62 27.77 4.60
CA GLN A 221 2.63 27.66 5.65
C GLN A 221 2.22 28.35 6.95
N ILE A 222 1.00 28.12 7.41
CA ILE A 222 0.48 28.65 8.67
C ILE A 222 0.41 27.54 9.72
N GLN A 223 0.30 27.94 10.98
CA GLN A 223 0.23 27.04 12.14
C GLN A 223 -0.92 26.04 12.05
N GLY A 224 -0.77 24.88 12.71
CA GLY A 224 -1.82 23.91 12.90
C GLY A 224 -2.92 24.41 13.82
N GLY A 225 -3.94 23.56 14.02
CA GLY A 225 -4.98 23.73 15.03
C GLY A 225 -5.31 22.39 15.69
N HIS A 226 -4.35 21.45 15.66
CA HIS A 226 -4.56 20.05 15.98
C HIS A 226 -3.99 19.63 17.34
N ILE A 227 -3.37 20.53 18.06
CA ILE A 227 -2.78 20.34 19.40
C ILE A 227 -3.38 21.35 20.36
N GLY A 228 -3.53 21.00 21.65
CA GLY A 228 -4.06 21.89 22.69
C GLY A 228 -3.13 23.02 23.10
N SER A 229 -2.11 23.35 22.34
CA SER A 229 -1.13 24.41 22.59
C SER A 229 -0.87 25.21 21.32
N ALA A 230 -1.09 26.53 21.35
CA ALA A 230 -0.85 27.44 20.23
C ALA A 230 0.64 27.40 19.81
N ALA A 231 1.55 27.53 20.76
CA ALA A 231 2.99 27.52 20.49
C ALA A 231 3.47 26.24 19.81
N LEU A 232 2.94 25.07 20.22
CA LEU A 232 3.28 23.80 19.59
C LEU A 232 2.64 23.63 18.21
N ASN A 233 1.47 24.22 17.97
CA ASN A 233 0.86 24.23 16.63
C ASN A 233 1.69 25.03 15.61
N GLU A 234 2.50 25.99 16.03
CA GLU A 234 3.36 26.77 15.13
C GLU A 234 4.53 25.95 14.55
N ILE A 235 4.98 24.95 15.30
CA ILE A 235 6.18 24.17 14.96
C ILE A 235 5.87 22.70 14.60
N ALA A 236 4.60 22.29 14.64
CA ALA A 236 4.18 20.91 14.40
C ALA A 236 3.30 20.79 13.15
N ILE A 237 3.67 19.88 12.26
CA ILE A 237 2.89 19.49 11.09
C ILE A 237 1.86 18.44 11.50
N GLY A 238 0.57 18.74 11.37
CA GLY A 238 -0.51 17.77 11.64
C GLY A 238 -0.88 16.96 10.42
N ILE A 239 -0.90 15.63 10.56
CA ILE A 239 -1.41 14.68 9.58
C ILE A 239 -2.58 13.93 10.19
N CYS A 240 -3.78 13.99 9.59
CA CYS A 240 -4.96 13.26 10.03
C CYS A 240 -5.27 12.10 9.07
N LEU A 241 -5.42 10.89 9.58
CA LEU A 241 -5.99 9.78 8.83
C LEU A 241 -7.49 9.70 9.11
N VAL A 242 -8.32 9.63 8.06
CA VAL A 242 -9.76 9.42 8.23
C VAL A 242 -9.99 8.02 8.78
N GLY A 243 -10.68 7.92 9.92
CA GLY A 243 -10.97 6.65 10.58
C GLY A 243 -11.08 6.77 12.10
N ASN A 244 -11.59 5.71 12.72
CA ASN A 244 -11.58 5.55 14.18
C ASN A 244 -10.71 4.35 14.57
N PHE A 245 -9.45 4.61 14.93
CA PHE A 245 -8.48 3.55 15.23
C PHE A 245 -8.51 3.08 16.69
N GLU A 246 -9.56 3.42 17.44
CA GLU A 246 -10.01 2.65 18.60
C GLU A 246 -10.75 1.38 18.15
N LYS A 247 -11.49 1.45 17.02
CA LYS A 247 -12.37 0.38 16.52
C LYS A 247 -11.75 -0.41 15.37
N THR A 248 -11.04 0.26 14.45
CA THR A 248 -10.51 -0.33 13.21
C THR A 248 -8.99 -0.11 13.09
N LEU A 249 -8.38 -0.75 12.09
CA LEU A 249 -6.99 -0.47 11.69
C LEU A 249 -6.98 0.50 10.49
N PRO A 250 -5.92 1.30 10.32
CA PRO A 250 -5.70 2.03 9.08
C PRO A 250 -5.62 1.08 7.89
N THR A 251 -6.16 1.48 6.74
CA THR A 251 -6.05 0.69 5.51
C THR A 251 -4.58 0.54 5.08
N THR A 252 -4.30 -0.47 4.26
CA THR A 252 -2.94 -0.65 3.70
C THR A 252 -2.50 0.56 2.89
N LYS A 253 -3.42 1.19 2.13
CA LYS A 253 -3.13 2.39 1.37
C LYS A 253 -2.89 3.61 2.27
N GLN A 254 -3.65 3.76 3.35
CA GLN A 254 -3.39 4.82 4.34
C GLN A 254 -2.00 4.67 4.97
N LYS A 255 -1.59 3.45 5.36
CA LYS A 255 -0.25 3.19 5.92
C LYS A 255 0.86 3.52 4.93
N SER A 256 0.75 3.06 3.68
CA SER A 256 1.72 3.35 2.62
C SER A 256 1.82 4.85 2.33
N SER A 257 0.70 5.54 2.25
CA SER A 257 0.64 6.99 2.00
C SER A 257 1.20 7.80 3.17
N LEU A 258 0.92 7.38 4.41
CA LEU A 258 1.51 8.02 5.60
C LEU A 258 3.04 7.91 5.58
N LYS A 259 3.57 6.71 5.31
CA LYS A 259 5.01 6.48 5.21
C LYS A 259 5.65 7.35 4.13
N ALA A 260 5.07 7.39 2.93
CA ALA A 260 5.56 8.21 1.82
C ALA A 260 5.51 9.72 2.14
N LEU A 261 4.41 10.19 2.73
CA LEU A 261 4.23 11.58 3.12
C LEU A 261 5.25 11.99 4.20
N VAL A 262 5.40 11.19 5.25
CA VAL A 262 6.36 11.43 6.34
C VAL A 262 7.79 11.49 5.78
N SER A 263 8.18 10.54 4.92
CA SER A 263 9.49 10.54 4.26
C SER A 263 9.72 11.82 3.46
N ARG A 264 8.70 12.26 2.67
CA ARG A 264 8.79 13.48 1.87
C ARG A 264 8.88 14.74 2.74
N LEU A 265 8.07 14.83 3.79
CA LEU A 265 8.10 15.98 4.71
C LEU A 265 9.46 16.07 5.42
N ARG A 266 10.00 14.96 5.92
CA ARG A 266 11.33 14.93 6.54
C ARG A 266 12.42 15.44 5.58
N SER A 267 12.43 14.95 4.34
CA SER A 267 13.38 15.41 3.32
C SER A 267 13.29 16.93 3.07
N ARG A 268 12.09 17.53 3.22
CA ARG A 268 11.89 18.96 3.00
C ARG A 268 12.17 19.84 4.21
N THR A 269 11.92 19.32 5.41
CA THR A 269 11.94 20.11 6.65
C THR A 269 13.14 19.83 7.54
N GLY A 270 13.83 18.70 7.32
CA GLY A 270 14.92 18.26 8.18
C GLY A 270 14.45 17.62 9.49
N ILE A 271 13.15 17.39 9.70
CA ILE A 271 12.62 16.78 10.93
C ILE A 271 13.23 15.37 11.11
N PRO A 272 13.90 15.09 12.24
CA PRO A 272 14.48 13.79 12.52
C PRO A 272 13.39 12.76 12.87
N TYR A 273 13.72 11.45 12.90
CA TYR A 273 12.73 10.41 13.23
C TYR A 273 12.14 10.54 14.64
N ASN A 274 12.94 10.97 15.60
CA ASN A 274 12.48 11.24 16.98
C ASN A 274 11.62 12.49 17.11
N GLY A 275 11.42 13.26 16.03
CA GLY A 275 10.47 14.37 15.94
C GLY A 275 9.08 13.96 15.41
N ILE A 276 8.82 12.64 15.23
CA ILE A 276 7.56 12.13 14.69
C ILE A 276 6.80 11.39 15.78
N TYR A 277 5.57 11.81 16.04
CA TYR A 277 4.74 11.33 17.15
C TYR A 277 3.32 11.01 16.68
N THR A 278 2.63 10.13 17.39
CA THR A 278 1.17 10.17 17.47
C THR A 278 0.75 11.33 18.36
N HIS A 279 -0.50 11.80 18.23
CA HIS A 279 -1.02 12.86 19.10
C HIS A 279 -0.86 12.51 20.59
N ARG A 280 -1.21 11.28 21.00
CA ARG A 280 -1.01 10.79 22.38
C ARG A 280 0.44 10.84 22.82
N GLN A 281 1.37 10.33 21.99
CA GLN A 281 2.80 10.36 22.33
C GLN A 281 3.33 11.79 22.44
N PHE A 282 2.87 12.70 21.58
CA PHE A 282 3.29 14.10 21.61
C PHE A 282 2.78 14.81 22.86
N HIS A 283 1.53 14.58 23.26
CA HIS A 283 0.99 15.12 24.49
C HIS A 283 1.74 14.61 25.72
N ASN A 284 2.02 13.33 25.80
CA ASN A 284 2.82 12.76 26.91
C ASN A 284 4.25 13.36 26.94
N HIS A 285 4.88 13.52 25.75
CA HIS A 285 6.21 14.12 25.64
C HIS A 285 6.25 15.61 26.03
N LYS A 286 5.15 16.33 25.86
CA LYS A 286 5.01 17.75 26.16
C LYS A 286 4.18 18.04 27.40
N GLU A 287 3.87 17.01 28.20
CA GLU A 287 3.11 17.11 29.46
C GLU A 287 1.76 17.81 29.31
N LEU A 288 1.12 17.63 28.15
CA LEU A 288 -0.19 18.17 27.85
C LEU A 288 -1.30 17.22 28.32
N LYS A 289 -2.54 17.74 28.41
CA LYS A 289 -3.72 16.93 28.75
C LYS A 289 -3.75 15.66 27.89
N SER A 290 -3.92 14.49 28.52
CA SER A 290 -3.90 13.17 27.86
C SER A 290 -4.95 13.06 26.74
N THR A 291 -4.63 12.30 25.70
CA THR A 291 -5.52 11.98 24.59
C THR A 291 -5.35 10.54 24.12
N ILE A 292 -6.41 9.91 23.66
CA ILE A 292 -6.37 8.56 23.05
C ILE A 292 -6.02 8.59 21.56
N CYS A 293 -6.00 9.77 20.93
CA CYS A 293 -5.74 9.94 19.51
C CYS A 293 -4.31 9.50 19.13
N PRO A 294 -4.14 8.72 18.07
CA PRO A 294 -5.09 8.31 17.04
C PRO A 294 -5.81 6.99 17.31
N GLY A 295 -5.84 6.50 18.54
CA GLY A 295 -6.49 5.26 18.93
C GLY A 295 -5.50 4.14 19.26
N ARG A 296 -5.96 3.15 20.07
CA ARG A 296 -5.12 2.05 20.60
C ARG A 296 -4.61 1.09 19.53
N ARG A 297 -5.37 0.94 18.42
CA ARG A 297 -5.02 0.05 17.30
C ARG A 297 -4.07 0.70 16.30
N PHE A 298 -3.65 1.95 16.52
CA PHE A 298 -2.72 2.66 15.64
C PHE A 298 -1.28 2.51 16.13
N ASN A 299 -0.43 1.86 15.33
CA ASN A 299 0.99 1.69 15.63
C ASN A 299 1.85 2.46 14.61
N LEU A 300 2.25 3.68 14.98
CA LEU A 300 3.06 4.55 14.13
C LEU A 300 4.43 3.94 13.80
N ARG A 301 5.09 3.35 14.81
CA ARG A 301 6.42 2.76 14.65
C ARG A 301 6.40 1.63 13.64
N SER A 302 5.42 0.73 13.72
CA SER A 302 5.25 -0.36 12.75
C SER A 302 5.00 0.16 11.33
N ILE A 303 4.25 1.27 11.17
CA ILE A 303 3.96 1.84 9.84
C ILE A 303 5.21 2.45 9.21
N LEU A 304 6.07 3.08 10.00
CA LEU A 304 7.26 3.78 9.49
C LEU A 304 8.49 2.89 9.32
N SER A 305 8.57 1.74 10.03
CA SER A 305 9.72 0.81 9.99
C SER A 305 9.68 -0.18 8.83
N THR A 306 8.52 -0.45 8.21
CA THR A 306 8.38 -1.32 7.03
C THR A 306 8.66 -0.56 5.75
#